data_da5a35549e2831ec0433caa940797e9c
#
_entry.id   da5a35549e2831ec0433caa940797e9c
#
_cell.length_a   1.000
_cell.length_b   1.000
_cell.length_c   1.000
_cell.angle_alpha   90.00
_cell.angle_beta   90.00
_cell.angle_gamma   90.00
#
_symmetry.space_group_name_H-M   'P 1'
#
loop_
_entity.id
_entity.type
_entity.pdbx_description
1 polymer ?
#
loop_
_entity_poly.entity_id
_entity_poly.type
_entity_poly.pdbx_seq_one_letter_code
_entity_poly.pdbx_strand_id
1 'polypeptide(L)'
;PEPFKTFATRVLASRGEVVTAYTLTKLAQDVRMYTQGLISRSGRDLSPEQWGPGRFDALGRGGNTVFTALNPDNLRPANAPVSIPPLWGVWEYDWVQWAGSIQHPLARNIGQVIGVNAGLFNWVQPGVDIPSEKDKVFRSSVDIESLKTLENLARRLSPPQWPSVFPPINRELASRGKDLYHGNKAKGIQNLCAHCHVPAKISNASDNAPSLQITMVPLQEIGTDSLYLENFSRRTVDTSFLGRGRISAREASEYVTTELLAVNNASNEPEYQGRPNIWRDKAQYIARPHVAVWATAPYLHNGSIPNLYELLSPIRERSTCFALNPNMEFDPVKVGFVTEDCTGLPPSPTQPARFEF
;
A
#
# COMPACT_ATOMS: atom_id res chain seq x y z
N PRO A 1 -34.62 4.14 -7.76
CA PRO A 1 -34.53 2.69 -7.95
C PRO A 1 -34.58 1.96 -6.61
N GLU A 2 -35.16 0.77 -6.55
CA GLU A 2 -35.33 -0.02 -5.33
C GLU A 2 -33.99 -0.27 -4.57
N PRO A 3 -32.87 -0.53 -5.24
CA PRO A 3 -31.57 -0.65 -4.56
C PRO A 3 -31.15 0.61 -3.79
N PHE A 4 -31.44 1.80 -4.30
CA PHE A 4 -31.11 3.06 -3.63
C PHE A 4 -31.98 3.26 -2.38
N LYS A 5 -33.27 2.93 -2.43
CA LYS A 5 -34.17 3.06 -1.29
C LYS A 5 -33.72 2.18 -0.12
N THR A 6 -33.36 0.92 -0.40
CA THR A 6 -32.84 -0.02 0.59
C THR A 6 -31.54 0.50 1.23
N PHE A 7 -30.60 0.98 0.41
CA PHE A 7 -29.35 1.61 0.87
C PHE A 7 -29.66 2.83 1.74
N ALA A 8 -30.48 3.76 1.25
CA ALA A 8 -30.81 5.00 1.94
C ALA A 8 -31.48 4.74 3.29
N THR A 9 -32.39 3.77 3.37
CA THR A 9 -33.04 3.40 4.62
C THR A 9 -32.01 2.95 5.66
N ARG A 10 -31.03 2.13 5.30
CA ARG A 10 -29.97 1.68 6.20
C ARG A 10 -29.08 2.83 6.68
N VAL A 11 -28.67 3.69 5.75
CA VAL A 11 -27.82 4.86 6.07
C VAL A 11 -28.54 5.84 6.97
N LEU A 12 -29.78 6.18 6.69
CA LEU A 12 -30.56 7.10 7.52
C LEU A 12 -30.82 6.50 8.92
N ALA A 13 -31.16 5.20 8.98
CA ALA A 13 -31.33 4.54 10.26
C ALA A 13 -30.05 4.52 11.10
N SER A 14 -28.87 4.27 10.49
CA SER A 14 -27.58 4.32 11.20
C SER A 14 -27.22 5.71 11.72
N ARG A 15 -27.80 6.77 11.13
CA ARG A 15 -27.64 8.17 11.57
C ARG A 15 -28.71 8.61 12.56
N GLY A 16 -29.67 7.75 12.91
CA GLY A 16 -30.84 8.12 13.71
C GLY A 16 -31.82 9.04 13.00
N GLU A 17 -31.75 9.12 11.66
CA GLU A 17 -32.58 9.99 10.86
C GLU A 17 -33.85 9.25 10.38
N VAL A 18 -35.00 9.94 10.40
CA VAL A 18 -36.27 9.39 9.92
C VAL A 18 -36.26 9.37 8.39
N VAL A 19 -36.75 8.26 7.81
CA VAL A 19 -36.88 8.11 6.36
C VAL A 19 -38.09 8.92 5.87
N THR A 20 -37.84 10.05 5.23
CA THR A 20 -38.83 10.94 4.62
C THR A 20 -38.44 11.21 3.15
N ALA A 21 -39.37 11.79 2.37
CA ALA A 21 -39.04 12.23 1.01
C ALA A 21 -37.90 13.26 1.00
N TYR A 22 -37.85 14.13 1.99
CA TYR A 22 -36.79 15.12 2.14
C TYR A 22 -35.42 14.49 2.44
N THR A 23 -35.32 13.60 3.45
CA THR A 23 -34.06 12.95 3.81
C THR A 23 -33.55 12.02 2.71
N LEU A 24 -34.45 11.34 1.96
CA LEU A 24 -34.09 10.54 0.80
C LEU A 24 -33.54 11.40 -0.34
N THR A 25 -34.20 12.55 -0.63
CA THR A 25 -33.72 13.46 -1.68
C THR A 25 -32.39 14.08 -1.34
N LYS A 26 -32.21 14.52 -0.11
CA LYS A 26 -30.94 15.06 0.39
C LYS A 26 -29.82 14.02 0.29
N LEU A 27 -30.04 12.80 0.77
CA LEU A 27 -29.06 11.72 0.66
C LEU A 27 -28.72 11.38 -0.79
N ALA A 28 -29.73 11.40 -1.68
CA ALA A 28 -29.50 11.17 -3.11
C ALA A 28 -28.61 12.26 -3.74
N GLN A 29 -28.78 13.52 -3.34
CA GLN A 29 -27.94 14.63 -3.77
C GLN A 29 -26.51 14.46 -3.23
N ASP A 30 -26.35 14.13 -1.95
CA ASP A 30 -25.05 13.92 -1.31
C ASP A 30 -24.29 12.77 -2.00
N VAL A 31 -24.96 11.65 -2.28
CA VAL A 31 -24.38 10.51 -3.01
C VAL A 31 -23.96 10.90 -4.42
N ARG A 32 -24.78 11.68 -5.13
CA ARG A 32 -24.42 12.16 -6.48
C ARG A 32 -23.21 13.07 -6.47
N MET A 33 -23.17 14.05 -5.56
CA MET A 33 -22.02 14.96 -5.42
C MET A 33 -20.74 14.18 -5.08
N TYR A 34 -20.83 13.23 -4.15
CA TYR A 34 -19.72 12.38 -3.79
C TYR A 34 -19.24 11.53 -4.97
N THR A 35 -20.15 10.87 -5.69
CA THR A 35 -19.83 10.06 -6.86
C THR A 35 -19.20 10.89 -7.98
N GLN A 36 -19.74 12.08 -8.25
CA GLN A 36 -19.17 13.00 -9.25
C GLN A 36 -17.76 13.44 -8.84
N GLY A 37 -17.57 13.72 -7.56
CA GLY A 37 -16.23 14.04 -7.02
C GLY A 37 -15.23 12.88 -7.13
N LEU A 38 -15.68 11.63 -6.96
CA LEU A 38 -14.87 10.43 -7.18
C LEU A 38 -14.50 10.25 -8.65
N ILE A 39 -15.49 10.34 -9.56
CA ILE A 39 -15.28 10.21 -11.02
C ILE A 39 -14.32 11.30 -11.52
N SER A 40 -14.54 12.54 -11.09
CA SER A 40 -13.68 13.67 -11.42
C SER A 40 -12.23 13.48 -10.94
N ARG A 41 -12.05 12.82 -9.79
CA ARG A 41 -10.70 12.50 -9.25
C ARG A 41 -10.07 11.30 -9.94
N SER A 42 -10.80 10.23 -10.15
CA SER A 42 -10.28 9.03 -10.83
C SER A 42 -9.85 9.29 -12.28
N GLY A 43 -10.56 10.19 -12.99
CA GLY A 43 -10.16 10.61 -14.33
C GLY A 43 -8.91 11.51 -14.38
N ARG A 44 -8.41 11.98 -13.22
CA ARG A 44 -7.24 12.85 -13.11
C ARG A 44 -5.94 12.12 -12.80
N ASP A 45 -5.96 10.82 -12.56
CA ASP A 45 -4.75 10.08 -12.19
C ASP A 45 -3.68 10.04 -13.30
N LEU A 46 -4.01 10.55 -14.49
CA LEU A 46 -3.10 10.66 -15.64
C LEU A 46 -2.36 9.35 -15.96
N SER A 47 -2.90 8.23 -15.52
CA SER A 47 -2.38 6.92 -15.89
C SER A 47 -3.23 6.35 -17.03
N PRO A 48 -2.65 6.18 -18.23
CA PRO A 48 -3.35 5.60 -19.37
C PRO A 48 -3.53 4.09 -19.25
N GLU A 49 -2.88 3.43 -18.30
CA GLU A 49 -2.75 1.98 -18.23
C GLU A 49 -3.54 1.36 -17.09
N GLN A 50 -4.11 0.19 -17.36
CA GLN A 50 -4.68 -0.66 -16.32
C GLN A 50 -3.58 -1.55 -15.74
N TRP A 51 -3.36 -1.45 -14.44
CA TRP A 51 -2.24 -2.14 -13.77
C TRP A 51 -2.52 -3.60 -13.41
N GLY A 52 -3.72 -4.10 -13.65
CA GLY A 52 -4.15 -5.41 -13.20
C GLY A 52 -4.47 -5.49 -11.70
N PRO A 53 -5.07 -6.60 -11.25
CA PRO A 53 -5.49 -6.78 -9.85
C PRO A 53 -4.31 -6.83 -8.90
N GLY A 54 -4.53 -6.33 -7.68
CA GLY A 54 -3.53 -6.38 -6.59
C GLY A 54 -2.39 -5.39 -6.73
N ARG A 55 -2.43 -4.46 -7.71
CA ARG A 55 -1.44 -3.40 -7.90
C ARG A 55 -2.05 -2.02 -7.79
N PHE A 56 -1.29 -1.11 -7.20
CA PHE A 56 -1.73 0.25 -6.95
C PHE A 56 -0.52 1.18 -6.80
N ASP A 57 -0.53 2.34 -7.46
CA ASP A 57 0.50 3.36 -7.19
C ASP A 57 0.18 4.08 -5.87
N ALA A 58 0.62 3.48 -4.78
CA ALA A 58 0.26 3.91 -3.43
C ALA A 58 0.76 5.32 -3.09
N LEU A 59 1.95 5.70 -3.56
CA LEU A 59 2.52 7.03 -3.31
C LEU A 59 2.06 8.07 -4.32
N GLY A 60 1.96 7.71 -5.59
CA GLY A 60 1.50 8.60 -6.65
C GLY A 60 0.03 8.94 -6.51
N ARG A 61 -0.84 7.93 -6.49
CA ARG A 61 -2.29 8.10 -6.43
C ARG A 61 -2.76 8.60 -5.07
N GLY A 62 -2.24 8.00 -3.99
CA GLY A 62 -2.51 8.48 -2.64
C GLY A 62 -2.07 9.93 -2.46
N GLY A 63 -0.86 10.27 -2.94
CA GLY A 63 -0.36 11.64 -2.95
C GLY A 63 -1.23 12.58 -3.79
N ASN A 64 -1.76 12.14 -4.94
CA ASN A 64 -2.69 12.95 -5.72
C ASN A 64 -3.95 13.31 -4.92
N THR A 65 -4.56 12.34 -4.26
CA THR A 65 -5.75 12.57 -3.45
C THR A 65 -5.49 13.57 -2.31
N VAL A 66 -4.38 13.41 -1.61
CA VAL A 66 -4.01 14.27 -0.47
C VAL A 66 -3.57 15.66 -0.93
N PHE A 67 -2.64 15.71 -1.89
CA PHE A 67 -1.99 16.97 -2.24
C PHE A 67 -2.83 17.87 -3.14
N THR A 68 -3.74 17.30 -3.97
CA THR A 68 -4.69 18.13 -4.72
C THR A 68 -5.76 18.76 -3.83
N ALA A 69 -5.99 18.24 -2.61
CA ALA A 69 -6.80 18.90 -1.62
C ALA A 69 -6.13 20.18 -1.07
N LEU A 70 -4.80 20.27 -1.14
CA LEU A 70 -4.03 21.48 -0.77
C LEU A 70 -3.96 22.49 -1.92
N ASN A 71 -3.72 22.00 -3.14
CA ASN A 71 -3.69 22.80 -4.36
C ASN A 71 -3.90 21.85 -5.56
N PRO A 72 -4.89 22.11 -6.44
CA PRO A 72 -5.14 21.29 -7.64
C PRO A 72 -3.91 21.11 -8.54
N ASP A 73 -2.99 22.06 -8.58
CA ASP A 73 -1.76 22.01 -9.38
C ASP A 73 -0.70 21.02 -8.85
N ASN A 74 -0.97 20.39 -7.70
CA ASN A 74 -0.14 19.32 -7.16
C ASN A 74 -0.37 17.97 -7.83
N LEU A 75 -1.28 17.87 -8.79
CA LEU A 75 -1.53 16.64 -9.55
C LEU A 75 -0.26 16.19 -10.29
N ARG A 76 0.06 14.89 -10.20
CA ARG A 76 1.20 14.28 -10.91
C ARG A 76 0.76 12.93 -11.50
N PRO A 77 1.44 12.43 -12.55
CA PRO A 77 1.20 11.08 -13.05
C PRO A 77 1.34 10.05 -11.94
N ALA A 78 0.38 9.12 -11.87
CA ALA A 78 0.40 7.97 -10.97
C ALA A 78 0.62 6.73 -11.84
N ASN A 79 1.87 6.43 -12.17
CA ASN A 79 2.28 5.43 -13.15
C ASN A 79 3.30 4.42 -12.63
N ALA A 80 3.44 4.31 -11.31
CA ALA A 80 4.36 3.40 -10.64
C ALA A 80 3.61 2.40 -9.75
N PRO A 81 2.85 1.44 -10.32
CA PRO A 81 2.07 0.50 -9.53
C PRO A 81 2.96 -0.45 -8.74
N VAL A 82 2.58 -0.68 -7.50
CA VAL A 82 3.22 -1.66 -6.61
C VAL A 82 2.21 -2.69 -6.12
N SER A 83 2.70 -3.89 -5.83
CA SER A 83 1.90 -4.95 -5.22
C SER A 83 1.52 -4.58 -3.79
N ILE A 84 0.36 -5.07 -3.33
CA ILE A 84 -0.04 -4.93 -1.94
C ILE A 84 0.81 -5.89 -1.10
N PRO A 85 1.64 -5.38 -0.18
CA PRO A 85 2.47 -6.25 0.63
C PRO A 85 1.65 -7.04 1.66
N PRO A 86 2.06 -8.26 2.04
CA PRO A 86 1.38 -9.05 3.06
C PRO A 86 1.38 -8.34 4.41
N LEU A 87 0.32 -8.54 5.19
CA LEU A 87 0.12 -7.85 6.47
C LEU A 87 0.74 -8.60 7.66
N TRP A 88 0.92 -9.93 7.57
CA TRP A 88 1.51 -10.68 8.68
C TRP A 88 2.95 -10.25 8.97
N GLY A 89 3.25 -10.06 10.22
CA GLY A 89 4.56 -9.63 10.70
C GLY A 89 4.92 -8.17 10.42
N VAL A 90 4.06 -7.39 9.76
CA VAL A 90 4.38 -5.99 9.44
C VAL A 90 4.57 -5.12 10.68
N TRP A 91 3.94 -5.50 11.80
CA TRP A 91 4.09 -4.82 13.08
C TRP A 91 5.52 -4.87 13.64
N GLU A 92 6.23 -5.94 13.34
CA GLU A 92 7.61 -6.14 13.82
C GLU A 92 8.62 -5.18 13.16
N TYR A 93 8.27 -4.58 12.04
CA TYR A 93 9.20 -3.79 11.22
C TYR A 93 9.32 -2.36 11.75
N ASP A 94 10.56 -1.85 11.77
CA ASP A 94 10.84 -0.45 12.07
C ASP A 94 10.46 0.50 10.91
N TRP A 95 10.49 0.01 9.67
CA TRP A 95 10.07 0.75 8.49
C TRP A 95 9.13 -0.08 7.62
N VAL A 96 8.11 0.57 7.07
CA VAL A 96 7.08 -0.09 6.24
C VAL A 96 6.90 0.61 4.89
N GLN A 97 6.04 0.07 4.03
CA GLN A 97 5.94 0.34 2.60
C GLN A 97 7.14 -0.25 1.85
N TRP A 98 7.03 -0.40 0.52
CA TRP A 98 8.13 -0.95 -0.28
C TRP A 98 9.41 -0.11 -0.21
N ALA A 99 9.26 1.22 -0.16
CA ALA A 99 10.38 2.17 -0.02
C ALA A 99 10.88 2.34 1.42
N GLY A 100 10.27 1.68 2.40
CA GLY A 100 10.56 1.98 3.81
C GLY A 100 10.29 3.45 4.13
N SER A 101 9.18 3.99 3.64
CA SER A 101 8.93 5.42 3.66
C SER A 101 8.40 5.96 4.97
N ILE A 102 7.92 5.10 5.86
CA ILE A 102 7.31 5.53 7.13
C ILE A 102 7.53 4.53 8.26
N GLN A 103 7.70 5.04 9.49
CA GLN A 103 7.84 4.22 10.70
C GLN A 103 6.52 4.04 11.46
N HIS A 104 5.73 5.10 11.61
CA HIS A 104 4.56 5.13 12.47
C HIS A 104 3.37 4.39 11.83
N PRO A 105 2.86 3.29 12.42
CA PRO A 105 1.80 2.49 11.81
C PRO A 105 0.50 3.27 11.62
N LEU A 106 0.05 4.01 12.63
CA LEU A 106 -1.19 4.78 12.55
C LEU A 106 -1.08 5.92 11.54
N ALA A 107 0.06 6.65 11.49
CA ALA A 107 0.27 7.68 10.48
C ALA A 107 0.30 7.11 9.05
N ARG A 108 0.86 5.89 8.88
CA ARG A 108 0.77 5.14 7.62
C ARG A 108 -0.69 4.90 7.23
N ASN A 109 -1.50 4.39 8.16
CA ASN A 109 -2.90 4.09 7.89
C ASN A 109 -3.71 5.34 7.60
N ILE A 110 -3.48 6.43 8.33
CA ILE A 110 -4.06 7.74 8.04
C ILE A 110 -3.71 8.15 6.61
N GLY A 111 -2.44 8.11 6.23
CA GLY A 111 -1.99 8.45 4.87
C GLY A 111 -2.66 7.59 3.79
N GLN A 112 -2.83 6.29 4.04
CA GLN A 112 -3.51 5.38 3.12
C GLN A 112 -5.00 5.68 3.01
N VAL A 113 -5.70 5.88 4.12
CA VAL A 113 -7.15 6.12 4.13
C VAL A 113 -7.50 7.45 3.46
N ILE A 114 -6.79 8.54 3.74
CA ILE A 114 -6.97 9.81 3.04
C ILE A 114 -6.55 9.74 1.58
N GLY A 115 -5.55 8.90 1.26
CA GLY A 115 -5.11 8.64 -0.11
C GLY A 115 -6.10 7.83 -0.95
N VAL A 116 -7.01 7.09 -0.29
CA VAL A 116 -8.04 6.29 -0.99
C VAL A 116 -9.35 7.08 -1.09
N ASN A 117 -9.98 7.41 0.02
CA ASN A 117 -11.32 8.02 0.00
C ASN A 117 -11.68 8.90 1.20
N ALA A 118 -10.92 8.88 2.29
CA ALA A 118 -11.25 9.76 3.40
C ALA A 118 -10.96 11.22 3.02
N GLY A 119 -11.84 12.14 3.40
CA GLY A 119 -11.59 13.57 3.24
C GLY A 119 -10.43 14.00 4.15
N LEU A 120 -9.43 14.68 3.58
CA LEU A 120 -8.34 15.26 4.36
C LEU A 120 -8.87 16.39 5.25
N PHE A 121 -9.71 17.22 4.67
CA PHE A 121 -10.33 18.35 5.35
C PHE A 121 -11.84 18.17 5.40
N ASN A 122 -12.48 18.74 6.42
CA ASN A 122 -13.92 18.92 6.41
C ASN A 122 -14.21 20.04 5.39
N TRP A 123 -14.64 19.66 4.20
CA TRP A 123 -14.77 20.47 2.99
C TRP A 123 -15.07 21.95 3.25
N VAL A 124 -14.08 22.76 3.00
CA VAL A 124 -14.29 24.17 2.71
C VAL A 124 -14.83 24.23 1.29
N GLN A 125 -16.04 24.70 1.11
CA GLN A 125 -16.59 24.96 -0.22
C GLN A 125 -15.71 26.03 -0.93
N PRO A 126 -15.52 25.94 -2.25
CA PRO A 126 -14.81 26.99 -2.97
C PRO A 126 -15.42 28.37 -2.64
N GLY A 127 -14.58 29.30 -2.16
CA GLY A 127 -15.00 30.65 -1.77
C GLY A 127 -15.34 30.86 -0.30
N VAL A 128 -15.16 29.83 0.56
CA VAL A 128 -15.25 30.00 2.01
C VAL A 128 -13.85 30.23 2.58
N ASP A 129 -13.71 31.20 3.47
CA ASP A 129 -12.45 31.48 4.17
C ASP A 129 -11.96 30.24 4.94
N ILE A 130 -10.67 29.94 4.80
CA ILE A 130 -10.04 28.84 5.50
C ILE A 130 -10.02 29.19 6.99
N PRO A 131 -10.54 28.31 7.88
CA PRO A 131 -10.43 28.54 9.30
C PRO A 131 -8.96 28.74 9.70
N SER A 132 -8.68 29.81 10.46
CA SER A 132 -7.33 30.08 11.00
C SER A 132 -6.89 29.04 12.04
N GLU A 133 -7.84 28.28 12.57
CA GLU A 133 -7.62 27.27 13.61
C GLU A 133 -7.36 25.90 12.97
N LYS A 134 -6.20 25.32 13.27
CA LYS A 134 -5.75 24.06 12.68
C LYS A 134 -6.71 22.88 12.93
N ASP A 135 -7.32 22.80 14.09
CA ASP A 135 -8.32 21.80 14.44
C ASP A 135 -9.55 21.83 13.54
N LYS A 136 -9.88 23.02 13.02
CA LYS A 136 -10.98 23.19 12.05
C LYS A 136 -10.55 22.86 10.62
N VAL A 137 -9.28 23.12 10.28
CA VAL A 137 -8.71 22.82 8.95
C VAL A 137 -8.56 21.31 8.76
N PHE A 138 -8.00 20.60 9.75
CA PHE A 138 -7.71 19.17 9.66
C PHE A 138 -8.85 18.27 10.18
N ARG A 139 -10.09 18.75 10.21
CA ARG A 139 -11.26 17.90 10.42
C ARG A 139 -11.45 16.93 9.27
N SER A 140 -10.85 15.76 9.42
CA SER A 140 -10.94 14.68 8.45
C SER A 140 -12.08 13.71 8.77
N SER A 141 -12.52 12.95 7.77
CA SER A 141 -13.41 11.79 7.97
C SER A 141 -12.66 10.53 8.39
N VAL A 142 -11.38 10.63 8.72
CA VAL A 142 -10.58 9.50 9.21
C VAL A 142 -11.08 9.05 10.58
N ASP A 143 -11.46 7.79 10.70
CA ASP A 143 -11.86 7.17 11.96
C ASP A 143 -10.62 6.52 12.62
N ILE A 144 -10.02 7.23 13.55
CA ILE A 144 -8.80 6.82 14.25
C ILE A 144 -9.02 5.55 15.07
N GLU A 145 -10.15 5.41 15.75
CA GLU A 145 -10.43 4.26 16.60
C GLU A 145 -10.61 2.98 15.77
N SER A 146 -11.28 3.09 14.62
CA SER A 146 -11.34 1.97 13.67
C SER A 146 -9.97 1.59 13.12
N LEU A 147 -9.10 2.56 12.83
CA LEU A 147 -7.73 2.29 12.38
C LEU A 147 -6.89 1.60 13.45
N LYS A 148 -7.00 2.01 14.72
CA LYS A 148 -6.34 1.34 15.86
C LYS A 148 -6.84 -0.12 15.99
N THR A 149 -8.14 -0.31 15.84
CA THR A 149 -8.73 -1.66 15.85
C THR A 149 -8.17 -2.53 14.73
N LEU A 150 -8.06 -2.01 13.51
CA LEU A 150 -7.47 -2.72 12.37
C LEU A 150 -5.99 -3.04 12.59
N GLU A 151 -5.20 -2.12 13.16
CA GLU A 151 -3.80 -2.40 13.54
C GLU A 151 -3.72 -3.55 14.57
N ASN A 152 -4.57 -3.54 15.58
CA ASN A 152 -4.61 -4.61 16.58
C ASN A 152 -5.03 -5.97 15.99
N LEU A 153 -5.88 -5.98 14.98
CA LEU A 153 -6.21 -7.20 14.23
C LEU A 153 -5.02 -7.65 13.37
N ALA A 154 -4.34 -6.71 12.69
CA ALA A 154 -3.17 -7.02 11.87
C ALA A 154 -2.01 -7.62 12.68
N ARG A 155 -1.82 -7.18 13.94
CA ARG A 155 -0.82 -7.79 14.88
C ARG A 155 -1.04 -9.27 15.12
N ARG A 156 -2.30 -9.74 15.04
CA ARG A 156 -2.69 -11.15 15.28
C ARG A 156 -2.60 -12.02 14.04
N LEU A 157 -2.29 -11.46 12.89
CA LEU A 157 -2.19 -12.22 11.65
C LEU A 157 -0.95 -13.11 11.67
N SER A 158 -1.16 -14.40 11.63
CA SER A 158 -0.10 -15.39 11.46
C SER A 158 0.14 -15.66 9.98
N PRO A 159 1.40 -15.89 9.59
CA PRO A 159 1.72 -16.27 8.23
C PRO A 159 1.06 -17.59 7.85
N PRO A 160 0.48 -17.72 6.65
CA PRO A 160 -0.18 -18.95 6.22
C PRO A 160 0.80 -20.11 6.12
N GLN A 161 0.37 -21.27 6.56
CA GLN A 161 1.14 -22.52 6.43
C GLN A 161 0.99 -23.09 5.03
N TRP A 162 2.00 -23.85 4.57
CA TRP A 162 1.92 -24.56 3.30
C TRP A 162 0.70 -25.49 3.31
N PRO A 163 -0.22 -25.37 2.34
CA PRO A 163 -1.47 -26.13 2.33
C PRO A 163 -1.24 -27.62 2.22
N SER A 164 -2.00 -28.43 2.97
CA SER A 164 -1.90 -29.88 2.92
C SER A 164 -2.38 -30.50 1.60
N VAL A 165 -3.16 -29.75 0.82
CA VAL A 165 -3.61 -30.16 -0.53
C VAL A 165 -2.52 -30.01 -1.60
N PHE A 166 -1.46 -29.28 -1.28
CA PHE A 166 -0.31 -29.14 -2.18
C PHE A 166 0.65 -30.32 -2.02
N PRO A 167 1.51 -30.58 -3.02
CA PRO A 167 2.57 -31.59 -2.88
C PRO A 167 3.39 -31.33 -1.61
N PRO A 168 3.79 -32.40 -0.89
CA PRO A 168 4.59 -32.24 0.32
C PRO A 168 5.96 -31.63 -0.02
N ILE A 169 6.47 -30.80 0.88
CA ILE A 169 7.78 -30.18 0.73
C ILE A 169 8.87 -31.26 0.72
N ASN A 170 9.67 -31.31 -0.33
CA ASN A 170 10.84 -32.16 -0.40
C ASN A 170 11.92 -31.67 0.58
N ARG A 171 12.13 -32.42 1.67
CA ARG A 171 13.01 -32.01 2.77
C ARG A 171 14.49 -31.92 2.36
N GLU A 172 14.93 -32.75 1.41
CA GLU A 172 16.31 -32.68 0.92
C GLU A 172 16.55 -31.42 0.12
N LEU A 173 15.66 -31.13 -0.84
CA LEU A 173 15.73 -29.87 -1.60
C LEU A 173 15.58 -28.64 -0.70
N ALA A 174 14.69 -28.68 0.29
CA ALA A 174 14.53 -27.61 1.25
C ALA A 174 15.81 -27.37 2.09
N SER A 175 16.51 -28.45 2.49
CA SER A 175 17.79 -28.35 3.19
C SER A 175 18.87 -27.72 2.32
N ARG A 176 18.95 -28.10 1.05
CA ARG A 176 19.87 -27.46 0.08
C ARG A 176 19.53 -25.98 -0.14
N GLY A 177 18.25 -25.68 -0.30
CA GLY A 177 17.76 -24.29 -0.41
C GLY A 177 18.10 -23.46 0.82
N LYS A 178 17.99 -24.01 2.02
CA LYS A 178 18.41 -23.38 3.26
C LYS A 178 19.89 -23.03 3.27
N ASP A 179 20.76 -23.97 2.85
CA ASP A 179 22.20 -23.73 2.73
C ASP A 179 22.51 -22.59 1.75
N LEU A 180 21.80 -22.53 0.61
CA LEU A 180 21.96 -21.44 -0.37
C LEU A 180 21.47 -20.11 0.17
N TYR A 181 20.33 -20.09 0.86
CA TYR A 181 19.72 -18.88 1.41
C TYR A 181 20.56 -18.25 2.51
N HIS A 182 21.00 -19.05 3.49
CA HIS A 182 21.76 -18.58 4.66
C HIS A 182 23.27 -18.60 4.47
N GLY A 183 23.75 -19.27 3.45
CA GLY A 183 25.15 -19.66 3.34
C GLY A 183 25.50 -20.84 4.24
N ASN A 184 26.53 -21.59 3.86
CA ASN A 184 27.06 -22.70 4.63
C ASN A 184 28.60 -22.73 4.50
N LYS A 185 29.29 -22.17 5.47
CA LYS A 185 30.77 -22.08 5.44
C LYS A 185 31.47 -23.44 5.33
N ALA A 186 30.90 -24.47 5.97
CA ALA A 186 31.45 -25.82 5.92
C ALA A 186 31.38 -26.45 4.51
N LYS A 187 30.46 -25.98 3.69
CA LYS A 187 30.27 -26.40 2.28
C LYS A 187 30.81 -25.38 1.28
N GLY A 188 31.45 -24.29 1.74
CA GLY A 188 31.95 -23.21 0.88
C GLY A 188 30.85 -22.36 0.22
N ILE A 189 29.61 -22.42 0.74
CA ILE A 189 28.46 -21.67 0.20
C ILE A 189 28.39 -20.30 0.90
N GLN A 190 28.43 -19.23 0.10
CA GLN A 190 28.27 -17.87 0.61
C GLN A 190 26.80 -17.58 0.95
N ASN A 191 26.57 -16.63 1.86
CA ASN A 191 25.26 -16.10 2.16
C ASN A 191 24.79 -15.20 1.00
N LEU A 192 23.80 -15.65 0.23
CA LEU A 192 23.31 -14.93 -0.94
C LEU A 192 22.05 -14.07 -0.63
N CYS A 193 21.14 -14.59 0.18
CA CYS A 193 19.82 -13.97 0.36
C CYS A 193 19.62 -13.42 1.78
N ALA A 194 19.95 -14.19 2.81
CA ALA A 194 19.74 -13.83 4.21
C ALA A 194 20.61 -12.63 4.68
N HIS A 195 21.57 -12.19 3.86
CA HIS A 195 22.33 -10.97 4.13
C HIS A 195 21.41 -9.73 4.10
N CYS A 196 20.53 -9.65 3.12
CA CYS A 196 19.56 -8.56 3.02
C CYS A 196 18.20 -8.97 3.63
N HIS A 197 17.69 -10.16 3.29
CA HIS A 197 16.43 -10.68 3.81
C HIS A 197 16.63 -11.37 5.16
N VAL A 198 16.88 -10.58 6.20
CA VAL A 198 17.12 -11.09 7.55
C VAL A 198 15.93 -11.96 7.99
N PRO A 199 16.18 -13.22 8.43
CA PRO A 199 15.11 -14.07 8.92
C PRO A 199 14.44 -13.46 10.16
N ALA A 200 13.13 -13.22 10.10
CA ALA A 200 12.36 -12.80 11.24
C ALA A 200 11.74 -14.01 11.93
N LYS A 201 11.83 -14.05 13.24
CA LYS A 201 10.86 -14.79 14.06
C LYS A 201 9.71 -13.83 14.30
N ILE A 202 8.61 -14.01 13.61
CA ILE A 202 7.38 -13.29 13.93
C ILE A 202 6.95 -13.82 15.30
N SER A 203 7.16 -13.01 16.31
CA SER A 203 6.65 -13.26 17.65
C SER A 203 5.22 -12.73 17.69
N ASN A 204 4.36 -13.33 18.51
CA ASN A 204 3.08 -12.71 18.88
C ASN A 204 3.37 -11.58 19.88
N ALA A 205 4.18 -10.60 19.47
CA ALA A 205 4.76 -9.63 20.37
C ALA A 205 3.68 -8.72 20.96
N SER A 206 3.69 -8.68 22.27
CA SER A 206 2.95 -7.70 23.07
C SER A 206 3.64 -6.32 23.09
N ASP A 207 4.86 -6.24 22.58
CA ASP A 207 5.69 -5.06 22.70
C ASP A 207 5.34 -4.01 21.64
N ASN A 208 5.26 -2.76 22.08
CA ASN A 208 4.86 -1.64 21.23
C ASN A 208 6.00 -1.13 20.31
N ALA A 209 7.25 -1.45 20.65
CA ALA A 209 8.42 -1.11 19.84
C ALA A 209 8.63 -2.10 18.68
N PRO A 210 9.23 -1.69 17.55
CA PRO A 210 9.63 -2.60 16.48
C PRO A 210 10.69 -3.58 16.99
N SER A 211 10.51 -4.87 16.72
CA SER A 211 11.47 -5.91 17.13
C SER A 211 12.47 -6.26 16.03
N LEU A 212 12.23 -5.80 14.80
CA LEU A 212 13.05 -6.10 13.64
C LEU A 212 13.46 -4.84 12.89
N GLN A 213 14.76 -4.61 12.78
CA GLN A 213 15.33 -3.62 11.87
C GLN A 213 15.34 -4.19 10.46
N ILE A 214 14.58 -3.54 9.57
CA ILE A 214 14.51 -3.93 8.17
C ILE A 214 15.75 -3.44 7.42
N THR A 215 16.40 -4.36 6.70
CA THR A 215 17.52 -3.98 5.82
C THR A 215 16.99 -3.12 4.67
N MET A 216 17.60 -1.94 4.50
CA MET A 216 17.36 -1.05 3.37
C MET A 216 18.42 -1.28 2.32
N VAL A 217 18.02 -1.66 1.13
CA VAL A 217 18.95 -1.94 0.04
C VAL A 217 18.90 -0.80 -0.97
N PRO A 218 20.03 -0.13 -1.24
CA PRO A 218 20.09 0.93 -2.24
C PRO A 218 19.65 0.44 -3.62
N LEU A 219 18.93 1.29 -4.35
CA LEU A 219 18.45 0.96 -5.69
C LEU A 219 19.57 0.50 -6.64
N GLN A 220 20.75 1.10 -6.52
CA GLN A 220 21.93 0.78 -7.32
C GLN A 220 22.44 -0.66 -7.11
N GLU A 221 22.23 -1.24 -5.90
CA GLU A 221 22.59 -2.61 -5.61
C GLU A 221 21.53 -3.61 -6.10
N ILE A 222 20.24 -3.24 -6.02
CA ILE A 222 19.15 -4.12 -6.43
C ILE A 222 19.02 -4.17 -7.94
N GLY A 223 19.16 -3.03 -8.63
CA GLY A 223 18.98 -2.93 -10.09
C GLY A 223 17.54 -3.20 -10.57
N THR A 224 16.53 -2.90 -9.72
CA THR A 224 15.11 -3.05 -10.05
C THR A 224 14.49 -1.72 -10.50
N ASP A 225 13.20 -1.73 -10.85
CA ASP A 225 12.44 -0.55 -11.25
C ASP A 225 12.54 0.58 -10.21
N SER A 226 12.86 1.78 -10.68
CA SER A 226 13.08 2.98 -9.86
C SER A 226 11.87 3.90 -9.76
N LEU A 227 10.89 3.72 -10.65
CA LEU A 227 9.85 4.72 -10.91
C LEU A 227 9.04 5.09 -9.65
N TYR A 228 8.70 4.08 -8.85
CA TYR A 228 7.98 4.27 -7.58
C TYR A 228 8.75 5.18 -6.60
N LEU A 229 10.05 4.99 -6.49
CA LEU A 229 10.91 5.80 -5.61
C LEU A 229 11.10 7.20 -6.16
N GLU A 230 11.36 7.31 -7.46
CA GLU A 230 11.63 8.58 -8.14
C GLU A 230 10.43 9.51 -8.13
N ASN A 231 9.24 8.96 -8.38
CA ASN A 231 7.99 9.73 -8.35
C ASN A 231 7.74 10.37 -6.98
N PHE A 232 8.12 9.71 -5.90
CA PHE A 232 7.96 10.26 -4.55
C PHE A 232 9.10 11.21 -4.18
N SER A 233 10.35 10.81 -4.40
CA SER A 233 11.53 11.59 -3.98
C SER A 233 11.69 12.91 -4.73
N ARG A 234 11.28 12.95 -6.01
CA ARG A 234 11.35 14.17 -6.84
C ARG A 234 10.09 15.03 -6.74
N ARG A 235 9.04 14.54 -6.12
CA ARG A 235 7.77 15.25 -6.02
C ARG A 235 7.86 16.43 -5.05
N THR A 236 7.48 17.61 -5.55
CA THR A 236 7.23 18.80 -4.72
C THR A 236 5.75 19.08 -4.64
N VAL A 237 5.31 19.65 -3.52
CA VAL A 237 3.93 19.94 -3.18
C VAL A 237 3.81 21.40 -2.80
N ASP A 238 2.91 22.12 -3.46
CA ASP A 238 2.54 23.46 -3.06
C ASP A 238 1.58 23.38 -1.87
N THR A 239 2.06 23.87 -0.73
CA THR A 239 1.34 23.93 0.52
C THR A 239 1.09 25.39 0.96
N SER A 240 1.08 26.33 0.03
CA SER A 240 0.85 27.75 0.28
C SER A 240 -0.47 27.98 1.01
N PHE A 241 -1.48 27.17 0.73
CA PHE A 241 -2.75 27.08 1.45
C PHE A 241 -2.57 26.97 2.98
N LEU A 242 -1.52 26.26 3.42
CA LEU A 242 -1.17 26.06 4.83
C LEU A 242 -0.07 27.01 5.32
N GLY A 243 0.29 28.01 4.51
CA GLY A 243 1.33 29.00 4.84
C GLY A 243 2.77 28.48 4.79
N ARG A 244 3.02 27.31 4.14
CA ARG A 244 4.34 26.68 4.10
C ARG A 244 5.07 26.78 2.75
N GLY A 245 4.41 27.32 1.72
CA GLY A 245 4.98 27.41 0.37
C GLY A 245 5.15 26.02 -0.27
N ARG A 246 6.20 25.84 -1.06
CA ARG A 246 6.49 24.60 -1.79
C ARG A 246 7.53 23.76 -1.04
N ILE A 247 7.14 22.52 -0.66
CA ILE A 247 7.96 21.56 0.09
C ILE A 247 8.02 20.22 -0.62
N SER A 248 8.86 19.28 -0.16
CA SER A 248 8.90 17.92 -0.70
C SER A 248 7.63 17.13 -0.36
N ALA A 249 7.32 16.08 -1.15
CA ALA A 249 6.21 15.18 -0.86
C ALA A 249 6.38 14.48 0.49
N ARG A 250 7.64 14.16 0.87
CA ARG A 250 7.98 13.62 2.17
C ARG A 250 7.55 14.57 3.31
N GLU A 251 7.97 15.82 3.24
CA GLU A 251 7.64 16.83 4.26
C GLU A 251 6.13 17.10 4.31
N ALA A 252 5.47 17.15 3.16
CA ALA A 252 4.02 17.33 3.09
C ALA A 252 3.27 16.13 3.72
N SER A 253 3.71 14.90 3.47
CA SER A 253 3.12 13.69 4.05
C SER A 253 3.30 13.64 5.57
N GLU A 254 4.50 13.93 6.05
CA GLU A 254 4.83 13.99 7.48
C GLU A 254 4.00 15.07 8.19
N TYR A 255 3.92 16.25 7.60
CA TYR A 255 3.15 17.36 8.15
C TYR A 255 1.65 17.01 8.24
N VAL A 256 1.03 16.58 7.15
CA VAL A 256 -0.39 16.25 7.12
C VAL A 256 -0.75 15.16 8.13
N THR A 257 0.05 14.11 8.21
CA THR A 257 -0.21 13.02 9.15
C THR A 257 0.03 13.43 10.60
N THR A 258 1.00 14.32 10.88
CA THR A 258 1.25 14.87 12.20
C THR A 258 0.06 15.73 12.68
N GLU A 259 -0.45 16.62 11.82
CA GLU A 259 -1.62 17.45 12.17
C GLU A 259 -2.87 16.59 12.40
N LEU A 260 -3.09 15.56 11.59
CA LEU A 260 -4.23 14.65 11.78
C LEU A 260 -4.12 13.83 13.07
N LEU A 261 -2.93 13.39 13.45
CA LEU A 261 -2.70 12.75 14.75
C LEU A 261 -2.99 13.72 15.88
N ALA A 262 -2.54 14.99 15.78
CA ALA A 262 -2.71 16.00 16.81
C ALA A 262 -4.18 16.37 17.03
N VAL A 263 -4.93 16.67 15.98
CA VAL A 263 -6.36 17.08 16.11
C VAL A 263 -7.27 15.94 16.58
N ASN A 264 -6.81 14.69 16.43
CA ASN A 264 -7.52 13.50 16.93
C ASN A 264 -6.98 13.00 18.28
N ASN A 265 -6.10 13.77 18.97
CA ASN A 265 -5.47 13.41 20.23
C ASN A 265 -4.69 12.08 20.19
N ALA A 266 -4.19 11.67 19.02
CA ALA A 266 -3.52 10.39 18.79
C ALA A 266 -1.99 10.50 18.68
N SER A 267 -1.40 11.67 18.96
CA SER A 267 0.05 11.91 18.83
C SER A 267 0.90 11.16 19.86
N ASN A 268 0.34 10.87 21.03
CA ASN A 268 1.06 10.29 22.18
C ASN A 268 0.46 8.96 22.64
N GLU A 269 -0.12 8.21 21.73
CA GLU A 269 -0.68 6.90 22.05
C GLU A 269 0.40 5.95 22.57
N PRO A 270 0.23 5.36 23.76
CA PRO A 270 1.24 4.46 24.35
C PRO A 270 1.57 3.26 23.46
N GLU A 271 0.63 2.83 22.63
CA GLU A 271 0.78 1.71 21.69
C GLU A 271 1.83 1.95 20.63
N TYR A 272 2.19 3.21 20.38
CA TYR A 272 3.14 3.60 19.33
C TYR A 272 4.44 4.21 19.87
N GLN A 273 4.71 4.03 21.15
CA GLN A 273 5.98 4.44 21.73
C GLN A 273 7.17 3.80 20.99
N GLY A 274 8.20 4.59 20.71
CA GLY A 274 9.36 4.14 19.91
C GLY A 274 9.12 4.08 18.40
N ARG A 275 7.95 4.54 17.92
CA ARG A 275 7.59 4.59 16.50
C ARG A 275 7.25 6.04 16.10
N PRO A 276 8.23 6.91 15.90
CA PRO A 276 7.99 8.31 15.55
C PRO A 276 7.35 8.45 14.17
N ASN A 277 6.56 9.51 13.98
CA ASN A 277 6.02 9.85 12.67
C ASN A 277 7.10 10.49 11.80
N ILE A 278 8.02 9.66 11.32
CA ILE A 278 9.12 10.05 10.44
C ILE A 278 8.87 9.44 9.06
N TRP A 279 8.98 10.27 8.04
CA TRP A 279 8.91 9.87 6.64
C TRP A 279 10.27 9.99 5.97
N ARG A 280 10.53 9.15 4.96
CA ARG A 280 11.74 9.20 4.12
C ARG A 280 11.42 9.00 2.65
N ASP A 281 12.31 9.48 1.80
CA ASP A 281 12.22 9.47 0.34
C ASP A 281 13.52 9.01 -0.34
N LYS A 282 14.34 8.21 0.37
CA LYS A 282 15.61 7.71 -0.16
C LYS A 282 15.37 6.69 -1.28
N ALA A 283 16.26 6.66 -2.27
CA ALA A 283 16.25 5.71 -3.38
C ALA A 283 16.71 4.30 -2.90
N GLN A 284 15.83 3.61 -2.18
CA GLN A 284 16.07 2.29 -1.61
C GLN A 284 14.77 1.51 -1.47
N TYR A 285 14.86 0.19 -1.47
CA TYR A 285 13.75 -0.70 -1.15
C TYR A 285 14.03 -1.48 0.13
N ILE A 286 12.97 -1.87 0.84
CA ILE A 286 13.09 -2.76 1.99
C ILE A 286 13.31 -4.20 1.52
N ALA A 287 14.28 -4.88 2.13
CA ALA A 287 14.44 -6.32 2.00
C ALA A 287 13.59 -7.01 3.08
N ARG A 288 12.35 -7.34 2.74
CA ARG A 288 11.42 -7.98 3.69
C ARG A 288 11.89 -9.38 4.09
N PRO A 289 11.66 -9.80 5.34
CA PRO A 289 11.82 -11.20 5.73
C PRO A 289 10.92 -12.11 4.89
N HIS A 290 11.45 -13.22 4.44
CA HIS A 290 10.72 -14.18 3.61
C HIS A 290 9.89 -15.15 4.48
N VAL A 291 8.84 -14.64 5.12
CA VAL A 291 7.91 -15.45 5.92
C VAL A 291 6.66 -15.72 5.09
N ALA A 292 6.33 -16.99 4.88
CA ALA A 292 5.23 -17.44 4.02
C ALA A 292 5.28 -16.79 2.61
N VAL A 293 6.46 -16.60 2.06
CA VAL A 293 6.66 -15.95 0.76
C VAL A 293 5.90 -16.65 -0.37
N TRP A 294 5.66 -17.96 -0.25
CA TRP A 294 4.87 -18.73 -1.20
C TRP A 294 3.48 -18.14 -1.47
N ALA A 295 2.89 -17.47 -0.48
CA ALA A 295 1.54 -16.89 -0.55
C ALA A 295 1.53 -15.42 -1.02
N THR A 296 2.63 -14.90 -1.55
CA THR A 296 2.76 -13.48 -1.88
C THR A 296 2.99 -13.19 -3.37
N ALA A 297 2.72 -14.18 -4.22
CA ALA A 297 2.78 -13.95 -5.67
C ALA A 297 1.72 -12.89 -6.12
N PRO A 298 1.99 -12.12 -7.19
CA PRO A 298 3.22 -12.03 -7.97
C PRO A 298 4.34 -11.32 -7.19
N TYR A 299 5.57 -11.65 -7.50
CA TYR A 299 6.76 -11.22 -6.75
C TYR A 299 7.35 -9.90 -7.24
N LEU A 300 8.32 -9.41 -6.49
CA LEU A 300 8.90 -8.07 -6.51
C LEU A 300 7.90 -6.99 -6.06
N HIS A 301 8.40 -5.77 -5.85
CA HIS A 301 7.59 -4.66 -5.36
C HIS A 301 6.45 -4.28 -6.33
N ASN A 302 6.65 -4.46 -7.62
CA ASN A 302 5.69 -4.13 -8.68
C ASN A 302 4.92 -5.35 -9.22
N GLY A 303 5.13 -6.56 -8.68
CA GLY A 303 4.47 -7.77 -9.12
C GLY A 303 4.91 -8.27 -10.50
N SER A 304 6.13 -7.92 -10.93
CA SER A 304 6.63 -8.24 -12.28
C SER A 304 6.99 -9.71 -12.50
N ILE A 305 6.99 -10.53 -11.46
CA ILE A 305 7.39 -11.95 -11.56
C ILE A 305 6.25 -12.84 -11.04
N PRO A 306 5.69 -13.72 -11.86
CA PRO A 306 4.50 -14.48 -11.50
C PRO A 306 4.73 -15.59 -10.47
N ASN A 307 5.95 -16.14 -10.38
CA ASN A 307 6.26 -17.29 -9.53
C ASN A 307 7.73 -17.29 -9.07
N LEU A 308 8.05 -18.07 -8.03
CA LEU A 308 9.42 -18.14 -7.50
C LEU A 308 10.40 -18.82 -8.47
N TYR A 309 9.93 -19.71 -9.33
CA TYR A 309 10.81 -20.34 -10.32
C TYR A 309 11.41 -19.27 -11.24
N GLU A 310 10.58 -18.39 -11.79
CA GLU A 310 11.07 -17.29 -12.62
C GLU A 310 11.88 -16.27 -11.83
N LEU A 311 11.50 -15.97 -10.58
CA LEU A 311 12.28 -15.06 -9.74
C LEU A 311 13.72 -15.53 -9.54
N LEU A 312 13.92 -16.85 -9.42
CA LEU A 312 15.23 -17.46 -9.22
C LEU A 312 15.94 -17.84 -10.54
N SER A 313 15.26 -17.65 -11.68
CA SER A 313 15.84 -17.85 -13.00
C SER A 313 16.62 -16.61 -13.48
N PRO A 314 17.58 -16.79 -14.41
CA PRO A 314 18.25 -15.66 -15.07
C PRO A 314 17.26 -14.68 -15.71
N ILE A 315 17.55 -13.38 -15.67
CA ILE A 315 16.64 -12.33 -16.18
C ILE A 315 16.18 -12.61 -17.62
N ARG A 316 17.07 -13.07 -18.49
CA ARG A 316 16.75 -13.39 -19.90
C ARG A 316 15.74 -14.53 -20.10
N GLU A 317 15.45 -15.31 -19.04
CA GLU A 317 14.53 -16.45 -19.05
C GLU A 317 13.19 -16.12 -18.41
N ARG A 318 13.03 -14.88 -17.89
CA ARG A 318 11.81 -14.42 -17.26
C ARG A 318 10.82 -13.91 -18.30
N SER A 319 9.54 -14.07 -18.01
CA SER A 319 8.47 -13.52 -18.83
C SER A 319 8.52 -11.98 -18.82
N THR A 320 8.41 -11.36 -19.99
CA THR A 320 8.29 -9.88 -20.12
C THR A 320 6.83 -9.44 -20.13
N CYS A 321 5.91 -10.35 -20.40
CA CYS A 321 4.48 -10.14 -20.31
C CYS A 321 3.82 -11.44 -19.84
N PHE A 322 2.91 -11.35 -18.90
CA PHE A 322 2.07 -12.47 -18.50
C PHE A 322 0.65 -12.04 -18.16
N ALA A 323 -0.31 -12.91 -18.42
CA ALA A 323 -1.68 -12.75 -17.97
C ALA A 323 -2.02 -13.81 -16.92
N LEU A 324 -2.70 -13.41 -15.85
CA LEU A 324 -3.26 -14.35 -14.90
C LEU A 324 -4.49 -15.01 -15.53
N ASN A 325 -4.67 -16.31 -15.30
CA ASN A 325 -5.89 -16.94 -15.73
C ASN A 325 -7.10 -16.45 -14.87
N PRO A 326 -8.33 -16.49 -15.41
CA PRO A 326 -9.51 -15.98 -14.70
C PRO A 326 -9.75 -16.63 -13.34
N ASN A 327 -9.28 -17.86 -13.13
CA ASN A 327 -9.46 -18.61 -11.89
C ASN A 327 -8.37 -18.33 -10.86
N MET A 328 -7.35 -17.50 -11.20
CA MET A 328 -6.21 -17.21 -10.33
C MET A 328 -5.54 -18.49 -9.82
N GLU A 329 -5.41 -19.49 -10.71
CA GLU A 329 -4.86 -20.80 -10.37
C GLU A 329 -3.41 -20.70 -9.88
N PHE A 330 -3.11 -21.45 -8.81
CA PHE A 330 -1.78 -21.46 -8.21
C PHE A 330 -1.01 -22.73 -8.58
N ASP A 331 0.22 -22.56 -9.06
CA ASP A 331 1.16 -23.65 -9.32
C ASP A 331 2.03 -23.91 -8.08
N PRO A 332 1.81 -25.01 -7.34
CA PRO A 332 2.61 -25.32 -6.15
C PRO A 332 4.04 -25.81 -6.46
N VAL A 333 4.36 -26.10 -7.72
CA VAL A 333 5.72 -26.53 -8.13
C VAL A 333 6.57 -25.31 -8.45
N LYS A 334 6.04 -24.38 -9.24
CA LYS A 334 6.73 -23.11 -9.53
C LYS A 334 6.57 -22.10 -8.41
N VAL A 335 5.63 -22.33 -7.50
CA VAL A 335 5.28 -21.49 -6.34
C VAL A 335 4.86 -20.09 -6.78
N GLY A 336 3.66 -20.02 -7.33
CA GLY A 336 3.07 -18.79 -7.82
C GLY A 336 1.89 -19.03 -8.73
N PHE A 337 1.49 -18.02 -9.49
CA PHE A 337 0.33 -18.15 -10.38
C PHE A 337 0.66 -18.92 -11.67
N VAL A 338 -0.33 -19.67 -12.14
CA VAL A 338 -0.36 -20.17 -13.51
C VAL A 338 -0.65 -19.01 -14.43
N THR A 339 0.21 -18.78 -15.40
CA THR A 339 0.14 -17.62 -16.29
C THR A 339 0.18 -18.01 -17.75
N GLU A 340 -0.39 -17.15 -18.59
CA GLU A 340 -0.30 -17.22 -20.05
C GLU A 340 0.68 -16.14 -20.53
N ASP A 341 1.53 -16.50 -21.49
CA ASP A 341 2.40 -15.52 -22.14
C ASP A 341 1.56 -14.58 -23.01
N CYS A 342 1.72 -13.28 -22.78
CA CYS A 342 1.03 -12.25 -23.55
C CYS A 342 1.99 -11.38 -24.38
N THR A 343 3.23 -11.80 -24.54
CA THR A 343 4.25 -11.08 -25.31
C THR A 343 3.77 -10.87 -26.76
N GLY A 344 3.74 -9.61 -27.19
CA GLY A 344 3.33 -9.22 -28.55
C GLY A 344 1.81 -9.29 -28.83
N LEU A 345 0.99 -9.66 -27.85
CA LEU A 345 -0.46 -9.64 -28.00
C LEU A 345 -1.03 -8.25 -27.65
N PRO A 346 -2.04 -7.74 -28.37
CA PRO A 346 -2.70 -6.48 -28.01
C PRO A 346 -3.45 -6.64 -26.67
N PRO A 347 -3.60 -5.55 -25.87
CA PRO A 347 -4.48 -5.56 -24.71
C PRO A 347 -5.88 -6.00 -25.07
N SER A 348 -6.44 -6.95 -24.33
CA SER A 348 -7.81 -7.41 -24.52
C SER A 348 -8.68 -6.98 -23.34
N PRO A 349 -9.84 -6.37 -23.56
CA PRO A 349 -10.77 -6.00 -22.51
C PRO A 349 -11.35 -7.21 -21.75
N THR A 350 -11.17 -8.42 -22.30
CA THR A 350 -11.64 -9.66 -21.70
C THR A 350 -10.54 -10.43 -20.96
N GLN A 351 -9.28 -10.01 -21.06
CA GLN A 351 -8.17 -10.60 -20.29
C GLN A 351 -8.08 -9.96 -18.91
N PRO A 352 -8.31 -10.70 -17.83
CA PRO A 352 -8.60 -10.10 -16.53
C PRO A 352 -7.38 -9.48 -15.83
N ALA A 353 -6.17 -9.82 -16.17
CA ALA A 353 -4.99 -9.24 -15.50
C ALA A 353 -3.73 -9.46 -16.33
N ARG A 354 -3.41 -8.47 -17.13
CA ARG A 354 -2.17 -8.42 -17.91
C ARG A 354 -1.10 -7.64 -17.15
N PHE A 355 0.09 -8.21 -17.12
CA PHE A 355 1.30 -7.63 -16.55
C PHE A 355 2.35 -7.54 -17.66
N GLU A 356 2.70 -6.34 -18.05
CA GLU A 356 3.71 -6.05 -19.08
C GLU A 356 4.82 -5.22 -18.44
N PHE A 357 6.10 -5.54 -18.74
CA PHE A 357 7.28 -4.96 -18.09
C PHE A 357 8.40 -4.65 -19.07
#